data_a3148f62be48039eff92c5bc0443afe4
#
_entry.id   a3148f62be48039eff92c5bc0443afe4
#
_cell.length_a   1.000
_cell.length_b   1.000
_cell.length_c   1.000
_cell.angle_alpha   90.00
_cell.angle_beta   90.00
_cell.angle_gamma   90.00
#
_symmetry.space_group_name_H-M   'P 1'
#
loop_
_entity.id
_entity.type
_entity.pdbx_description
1 polymer ?
#
loop_
_entity_poly.entity_id
_entity_poly.type
_entity_poly.pdbx_seq_one_letter_code
_entity_poly.pdbx_strand_id
1 'polypeptide(L)'
;MSLSTLKPLLEVQGLTRYFGGLLAVDQVSFAVQDQEIFGLIGPNGAGKTTLFNLITGLIPPSQGSLIYQNNSITQLKPYQIAEKGIARTFQNLRLFGNLSALENVVIARHIHNQANLISGVLGLPKAVKIEQENYQKARQLLDIFGLAERAEQKARNFAYGDQRRLEIARALALEPKLLLLDEPAAGMNPSEKKELSDLIRKIREQFQLTVILIEHHVPLVMGLCDRIAVLDFGKLIALGEPEMVRNNPAVIEAYLGDE
;
A
#
# COMPACT_ATOMS: atom_id res chain seq x y z
N MET A 1 -31.62 13.20 -0.17
CA MET A 1 -30.42 13.39 -1.02
C MET A 1 -29.98 12.02 -1.48
N SER A 2 -30.03 11.77 -2.79
CA SER A 2 -29.63 10.49 -3.39
C SER A 2 -28.16 10.23 -3.11
N LEU A 3 -27.84 9.13 -2.45
CA LEU A 3 -26.48 8.58 -2.40
C LEU A 3 -26.08 8.31 -3.85
N SER A 4 -25.31 9.23 -4.44
CA SER A 4 -24.64 8.97 -5.71
C SER A 4 -23.81 7.72 -5.48
N THR A 5 -24.07 6.69 -6.27
CA THR A 5 -23.27 5.45 -6.32
C THR A 5 -21.88 5.82 -6.83
N LEU A 6 -21.01 6.29 -5.93
CA LEU A 6 -19.59 6.46 -6.21
C LEU A 6 -19.08 5.09 -6.63
N LYS A 7 -18.56 5.00 -7.85
CA LYS A 7 -17.95 3.76 -8.32
C LYS A 7 -16.69 3.49 -7.50
N PRO A 8 -16.52 2.27 -7.00
CA PRO A 8 -15.36 1.94 -6.21
C PRO A 8 -14.06 2.07 -7.04
N LEU A 9 -12.96 2.44 -6.36
CA LEU A 9 -11.65 2.50 -7.00
C LEU A 9 -11.11 1.10 -7.30
N LEU A 10 -11.28 0.16 -6.34
CA LEU A 10 -10.89 -1.24 -6.47
C LEU A 10 -12.07 -2.14 -6.11
N GLU A 11 -12.34 -3.14 -6.96
CA GLU A 11 -13.28 -4.22 -6.68
C GLU A 11 -12.56 -5.57 -6.70
N VAL A 12 -12.75 -6.33 -5.66
CA VAL A 12 -12.32 -7.72 -5.51
C VAL A 12 -13.56 -8.59 -5.62
N GLN A 13 -13.61 -9.49 -6.60
CA GLN A 13 -14.81 -10.26 -6.93
C GLN A 13 -14.51 -11.75 -6.94
N GLY A 14 -15.01 -12.48 -5.92
CA GLY A 14 -14.88 -13.94 -5.79
C GLY A 14 -13.44 -14.43 -5.84
N LEU A 15 -12.49 -13.64 -5.31
CA LEU A 15 -11.07 -13.91 -5.44
C LEU A 15 -10.70 -15.16 -4.65
N THR A 16 -10.08 -16.12 -5.35
CA THR A 16 -9.72 -17.43 -4.78
C THR A 16 -8.30 -17.79 -5.15
N ARG A 17 -7.54 -18.34 -4.19
CA ARG A 17 -6.19 -18.83 -4.43
C ARG A 17 -5.90 -20.13 -3.71
N TYR A 18 -5.49 -21.13 -4.52
CA TYR A 18 -4.96 -22.41 -4.03
C TYR A 18 -3.43 -22.44 -4.13
N PHE A 19 -2.78 -23.06 -3.14
CA PHE A 19 -1.38 -23.48 -3.18
C PHE A 19 -1.33 -24.98 -2.98
N GLY A 20 -1.22 -25.75 -4.07
CA GLY A 20 -1.44 -27.20 -4.01
C GLY A 20 -2.83 -27.52 -3.46
N GLY A 21 -2.89 -28.23 -2.34
CA GLY A 21 -4.13 -28.56 -1.63
C GLY A 21 -4.62 -27.51 -0.63
N LEU A 22 -3.82 -26.45 -0.37
CA LEU A 22 -4.18 -25.42 0.60
C LEU A 22 -4.99 -24.30 -0.08
N LEU A 23 -6.18 -24.02 0.43
CA LEU A 23 -7.02 -22.90 0.05
C LEU A 23 -6.65 -21.67 0.93
N ALA A 24 -5.85 -20.76 0.37
CA ALA A 24 -5.32 -19.62 1.11
C ALA A 24 -6.20 -18.36 1.05
N VAL A 25 -7.03 -18.23 0.00
CA VAL A 25 -8.06 -17.19 -0.16
C VAL A 25 -9.26 -17.85 -0.81
N ASP A 26 -10.45 -17.72 -0.20
CA ASP A 26 -11.68 -18.42 -0.58
C ASP A 26 -12.80 -17.43 -0.88
N GLN A 27 -13.09 -17.21 -2.16
CA GLN A 27 -14.21 -16.41 -2.69
C GLN A 27 -14.35 -15.01 -2.07
N VAL A 28 -13.23 -14.38 -1.74
CA VAL A 28 -13.21 -13.05 -1.11
C VAL A 28 -13.74 -12.00 -2.08
N SER A 29 -14.73 -11.23 -1.60
CA SER A 29 -15.34 -10.14 -2.37
C SER A 29 -15.52 -8.90 -1.49
N PHE A 30 -15.00 -7.75 -1.94
CA PHE A 30 -15.22 -6.43 -1.34
C PHE A 30 -14.89 -5.33 -2.35
N ALA A 31 -15.29 -4.11 -2.02
CA ALA A 31 -14.98 -2.93 -2.81
C ALA A 31 -14.35 -1.85 -1.91
N VAL A 32 -13.35 -1.16 -2.43
CA VAL A 32 -12.66 -0.02 -1.78
C VAL A 32 -13.04 1.25 -2.53
N GLN A 33 -13.53 2.26 -1.79
CA GLN A 33 -13.96 3.53 -2.36
C GLN A 33 -12.75 4.43 -2.64
N ASP A 34 -12.95 5.43 -3.51
CA ASP A 34 -11.90 6.43 -3.76
C ASP A 34 -11.64 7.26 -2.49
N GLN A 35 -10.36 7.53 -2.20
CA GLN A 35 -9.88 8.27 -1.03
C GLN A 35 -10.24 7.63 0.33
N GLU A 36 -10.57 6.35 0.37
CA GLU A 36 -10.84 5.59 1.59
C GLU A 36 -9.51 5.09 2.21
N ILE A 37 -9.42 5.08 3.54
CA ILE A 37 -8.44 4.27 4.27
C ILE A 37 -9.13 2.97 4.68
N PHE A 38 -8.80 1.90 4.00
CA PHE A 38 -9.40 0.58 4.16
C PHE A 38 -8.47 -0.35 4.93
N GLY A 39 -8.93 -0.88 6.06
CA GLY A 39 -8.20 -1.85 6.87
C GLY A 39 -8.44 -3.28 6.40
N LEU A 40 -7.38 -4.09 6.35
CA LEU A 40 -7.46 -5.54 6.14
C LEU A 40 -6.80 -6.22 7.34
N ILE A 41 -7.60 -6.81 8.21
CA ILE A 41 -7.14 -7.45 9.45
C ILE A 41 -7.51 -8.93 9.51
N GLY A 42 -7.06 -9.63 10.53
CA GLY A 42 -7.34 -11.04 10.79
C GLY A 42 -6.16 -11.73 11.47
N PRO A 43 -6.34 -12.96 11.99
CA PRO A 43 -5.28 -13.74 12.60
C PRO A 43 -4.10 -14.03 11.68
N ASN A 44 -3.00 -14.56 12.25
CA ASN A 44 -1.87 -15.02 11.46
C ASN A 44 -2.31 -16.19 10.56
N GLY A 45 -1.88 -16.19 9.30
CA GLY A 45 -2.34 -17.21 8.35
C GLY A 45 -3.72 -16.98 7.73
N ALA A 46 -4.46 -15.94 8.11
CA ALA A 46 -5.80 -15.64 7.57
C ALA A 46 -5.85 -15.31 6.06
N GLY A 47 -4.69 -15.19 5.37
CA GLY A 47 -4.64 -14.94 3.93
C GLY A 47 -4.39 -13.49 3.51
N LYS A 48 -4.19 -12.56 4.45
CA LYS A 48 -4.00 -11.11 4.19
C LYS A 48 -2.88 -10.80 3.20
N THR A 49 -1.68 -11.31 3.45
CA THR A 49 -0.52 -11.13 2.56
C THR A 49 -0.73 -11.79 1.20
N THR A 50 -1.42 -12.94 1.18
CA THR A 50 -1.82 -13.60 -0.07
C THR A 50 -2.74 -12.70 -0.88
N LEU A 51 -3.74 -12.08 -0.25
CA LEU A 51 -4.65 -11.14 -0.90
C LEU A 51 -3.91 -9.91 -1.46
N PHE A 52 -2.96 -9.33 -0.71
CA PHE A 52 -2.10 -8.25 -1.21
C PHE A 52 -1.27 -8.69 -2.43
N ASN A 53 -0.72 -9.92 -2.38
CA ASN A 53 0.04 -10.47 -3.50
C ASN A 53 -0.84 -10.67 -4.76
N LEU A 54 -2.10 -11.04 -4.59
CA LEU A 54 -3.08 -11.13 -5.67
C LEU A 54 -3.39 -9.76 -6.27
N ILE A 55 -3.70 -8.75 -5.42
CA ILE A 55 -4.03 -7.38 -5.86
C ILE A 55 -2.85 -6.76 -6.61
N THR A 56 -1.62 -7.04 -6.20
CA THR A 56 -0.40 -6.48 -6.82
C THR A 56 0.20 -7.34 -7.93
N GLY A 57 -0.48 -8.43 -8.33
CA GLY A 57 -0.06 -9.31 -9.43
C GLY A 57 1.22 -10.10 -9.17
N LEU A 58 1.70 -10.15 -7.91
CA LEU A 58 2.85 -11.00 -7.54
C LEU A 58 2.53 -12.48 -7.66
N ILE A 59 1.27 -12.84 -7.47
CA ILE A 59 0.72 -14.17 -7.74
C ILE A 59 -0.59 -14.01 -8.52
N PRO A 60 -0.88 -14.87 -9.50
CA PRO A 60 -2.17 -14.85 -10.18
C PRO A 60 -3.26 -15.47 -9.31
N PRO A 61 -4.52 -15.03 -9.40
CA PRO A 61 -5.64 -15.73 -8.76
C PRO A 61 -5.92 -17.08 -9.44
N SER A 62 -6.47 -18.03 -8.68
CA SER A 62 -7.00 -19.28 -9.23
C SER A 62 -8.39 -19.08 -9.83
N GLN A 63 -9.21 -18.22 -9.19
CA GLN A 63 -10.55 -17.84 -9.64
C GLN A 63 -10.85 -16.40 -9.19
N GLY A 64 -11.91 -15.81 -9.76
CA GLY A 64 -12.33 -14.46 -9.46
C GLY A 64 -11.64 -13.40 -10.30
N SER A 65 -11.93 -12.14 -10.01
CA SER A 65 -11.41 -10.99 -10.76
C SER A 65 -11.09 -9.80 -9.88
N LEU A 66 -10.21 -8.96 -10.40
CA LEU A 66 -9.80 -7.67 -9.83
C LEU A 66 -10.11 -6.58 -10.85
N ILE A 67 -10.88 -5.58 -10.42
CA ILE A 67 -11.24 -4.42 -11.24
C ILE A 67 -10.71 -3.17 -10.55
N TYR A 68 -9.90 -2.39 -11.24
CA TYR A 68 -9.34 -1.14 -10.77
C TYR A 68 -9.69 -0.02 -11.75
N GLN A 69 -10.33 1.06 -11.26
CA GLN A 69 -10.82 2.15 -12.11
C GLN A 69 -11.64 1.65 -13.32
N ASN A 70 -12.58 0.73 -13.09
CA ASN A 70 -13.42 0.07 -14.10
C ASN A 70 -12.65 -0.78 -15.15
N ASN A 71 -11.37 -1.05 -14.94
CA ASN A 71 -10.56 -1.88 -15.84
C ASN A 71 -10.11 -3.15 -15.11
N SER A 72 -10.15 -4.30 -15.80
CA SER A 72 -9.61 -5.53 -15.22
C SER A 72 -8.08 -5.44 -15.09
N ILE A 73 -7.59 -5.83 -13.91
CA ILE A 73 -6.17 -5.95 -13.62
C ILE A 73 -5.78 -7.39 -13.25
N THR A 74 -6.70 -8.33 -13.37
CA THR A 74 -6.61 -9.71 -12.83
C THR A 74 -5.36 -10.47 -13.30
N GLN A 75 -4.92 -10.27 -14.54
CA GLN A 75 -3.78 -10.98 -15.12
C GLN A 75 -2.59 -10.08 -15.44
N LEU A 76 -2.60 -8.87 -14.92
CA LEU A 76 -1.51 -7.94 -15.14
C LEU A 76 -0.30 -8.32 -14.28
N LYS A 77 0.90 -8.09 -14.84
CA LYS A 77 2.17 -8.25 -14.12
C LYS A 77 2.37 -7.08 -13.14
N PRO A 78 3.20 -7.26 -12.07
CA PRO A 78 3.40 -6.22 -11.05
C PRO A 78 3.79 -4.85 -11.62
N TYR A 79 4.67 -4.80 -12.62
CA TYR A 79 5.08 -3.53 -13.22
C TYR A 79 3.93 -2.83 -13.95
N GLN A 80 3.03 -3.58 -14.62
CA GLN A 80 1.85 -3.03 -15.29
C GLN A 80 0.83 -2.49 -14.27
N ILE A 81 0.72 -3.14 -13.11
CA ILE A 81 -0.11 -2.69 -11.99
C ILE A 81 0.46 -1.40 -11.40
N ALA A 82 1.79 -1.31 -11.23
CA ALA A 82 2.46 -0.08 -10.79
C ALA A 82 2.26 1.07 -11.79
N GLU A 83 2.36 0.83 -13.08
CA GLU A 83 2.08 1.82 -14.15
C GLU A 83 0.63 2.33 -14.12
N LYS A 84 -0.31 1.53 -13.61
CA LYS A 84 -1.72 1.96 -13.42
C LYS A 84 -1.94 2.81 -12.15
N GLY A 85 -0.90 3.02 -11.35
CA GLY A 85 -0.98 3.84 -10.15
C GLY A 85 -1.37 3.05 -8.89
N ILE A 86 -0.97 1.78 -8.80
CA ILE A 86 -1.04 0.98 -7.56
C ILE A 86 0.38 0.79 -7.04
N ALA A 87 0.68 1.34 -5.86
CA ALA A 87 1.96 1.17 -5.19
C ALA A 87 1.80 0.33 -3.92
N ARG A 88 2.88 -0.35 -3.50
CA ARG A 88 2.92 -1.17 -2.30
C ARG A 88 4.23 -1.01 -1.53
N THR A 89 4.14 -0.97 -0.20
CA THR A 89 5.26 -1.27 0.69
C THR A 89 5.29 -2.77 1.02
N PHE A 90 6.36 -3.25 1.62
CA PHE A 90 6.51 -4.67 1.97
C PHE A 90 6.75 -4.81 3.47
N GLN A 91 6.34 -5.94 4.05
CA GLN A 91 6.58 -6.26 5.46
C GLN A 91 8.07 -6.16 5.80
N ASN A 92 8.94 -6.74 4.99
CA ASN A 92 10.38 -6.55 5.08
C ASN A 92 10.82 -5.36 4.23
N LEU A 93 11.54 -4.43 4.83
CA LEU A 93 12.07 -3.25 4.14
C LEU A 93 12.82 -3.61 2.85
N ARG A 94 12.42 -3.02 1.75
CA ARG A 94 13.06 -3.22 0.44
C ARG A 94 13.74 -1.96 -0.08
N LEU A 95 14.44 -1.25 0.82
CA LEU A 95 15.24 -0.09 0.45
C LEU A 95 16.57 -0.52 -0.19
N PHE A 96 17.06 0.30 -1.10
CA PHE A 96 18.42 0.21 -1.60
C PHE A 96 19.37 0.77 -0.53
N GLY A 97 19.79 -0.08 0.41
CA GLY A 97 20.50 0.34 1.62
C GLY A 97 21.82 1.09 1.39
N ASN A 98 22.49 0.85 0.26
CA ASN A 98 23.74 1.52 -0.12
C ASN A 98 23.52 2.88 -0.81
N LEU A 99 22.30 3.15 -1.27
CA LEU A 99 21.91 4.42 -1.86
C LEU A 99 21.43 5.39 -0.78
N SER A 100 21.49 6.69 -1.05
CA SER A 100 20.94 7.73 -0.20
C SER A 100 19.40 7.67 -0.16
N ALA A 101 18.80 8.39 0.80
CA ALA A 101 17.35 8.54 0.86
C ALA A 101 16.82 9.19 -0.44
N LEU A 102 17.51 10.21 -0.93
CA LEU A 102 17.15 10.91 -2.16
C LEU A 102 17.20 9.97 -3.38
N GLU A 103 18.28 9.21 -3.54
CA GLU A 103 18.41 8.25 -4.65
C GLU A 103 17.32 7.17 -4.61
N ASN A 104 16.96 6.66 -3.42
CA ASN A 104 15.87 5.70 -3.26
C ASN A 104 14.54 6.24 -3.81
N VAL A 105 14.23 7.52 -3.56
CA VAL A 105 12.99 8.15 -4.04
C VAL A 105 13.09 8.51 -5.52
N VAL A 106 14.22 9.01 -6.01
CA VAL A 106 14.45 9.36 -7.41
C VAL A 106 14.31 8.14 -8.32
N ILE A 107 14.86 6.96 -7.93
CA ILE A 107 14.74 5.73 -8.71
C ILE A 107 13.26 5.36 -8.96
N ALA A 108 12.40 5.51 -7.95
CA ALA A 108 10.98 5.21 -8.13
C ALA A 108 10.31 6.13 -9.14
N ARG A 109 10.76 7.38 -9.28
CA ARG A 109 10.21 8.34 -10.24
C ARG A 109 10.52 8.03 -11.70
N HIS A 110 11.52 7.18 -11.96
CA HIS A 110 11.86 6.81 -13.33
C HIS A 110 10.75 6.02 -14.05
N ILE A 111 9.76 5.47 -13.36
CA ILE A 111 8.61 4.81 -13.98
C ILE A 111 7.80 5.78 -14.86
N HIS A 112 7.80 7.07 -14.52
CA HIS A 112 7.09 8.12 -15.29
C HIS A 112 7.90 8.61 -16.50
N ASN A 113 9.17 8.24 -16.58
CA ASN A 113 10.09 8.70 -17.61
C ASN A 113 10.23 7.65 -18.70
N GLN A 114 9.35 7.66 -19.67
CA GLN A 114 9.55 6.96 -20.95
C GLN A 114 10.60 7.67 -21.85
N ALA A 115 11.53 8.40 -21.25
CA ALA A 115 12.64 8.96 -21.99
C ALA A 115 13.45 7.80 -22.57
N ASN A 116 13.48 7.69 -23.91
CA ASN A 116 14.30 6.73 -24.61
C ASN A 116 15.71 6.74 -24.00
N LEU A 117 16.23 5.57 -23.64
CA LEU A 117 17.62 5.40 -23.15
C LEU A 117 18.64 6.21 -23.96
N ILE A 118 18.39 6.37 -25.27
CA ILE A 118 19.18 7.14 -26.22
C ILE A 118 19.21 8.65 -25.86
N SER A 119 18.08 9.25 -25.42
CA SER A 119 18.03 10.67 -25.07
C SER A 119 18.72 10.98 -23.73
N GLY A 120 18.72 10.02 -22.80
CA GLY A 120 19.47 10.11 -21.54
C GLY A 120 20.98 10.05 -21.74
N VAL A 121 21.46 9.14 -22.58
CA VAL A 121 22.89 8.96 -22.89
C VAL A 121 23.46 10.17 -23.66
N LEU A 122 22.66 10.82 -24.49
CA LEU A 122 23.10 11.99 -25.27
C LEU A 122 23.04 13.32 -24.49
N GLY A 123 22.62 13.33 -23.21
CA GLY A 123 22.58 14.53 -22.38
C GLY A 123 21.71 15.65 -22.95
N LEU A 124 20.63 15.30 -23.65
CA LEU A 124 19.77 16.30 -24.27
C LEU A 124 19.16 17.23 -23.21
N PRO A 125 19.02 18.54 -23.46
CA PRO A 125 18.49 19.50 -22.49
C PRO A 125 17.18 19.09 -21.85
N LYS A 126 16.31 18.38 -22.58
CA LYS A 126 15.05 17.83 -22.10
C LYS A 126 15.26 16.74 -21.03
N ALA A 127 16.24 15.86 -21.20
CA ALA A 127 16.55 14.80 -20.24
C ALA A 127 17.09 15.39 -18.93
N VAL A 128 17.99 16.36 -19.00
CA VAL A 128 18.53 17.07 -17.85
C VAL A 128 17.42 17.78 -17.06
N LYS A 129 16.48 18.44 -17.75
CA LYS A 129 15.34 19.10 -17.11
C LYS A 129 14.45 18.10 -16.37
N ILE A 130 14.11 16.97 -16.99
CA ILE A 130 13.30 15.91 -16.38
C ILE A 130 14.01 15.36 -15.13
N GLU A 131 15.30 15.15 -15.21
CA GLU A 131 16.10 14.67 -14.07
C GLU A 131 16.06 15.68 -12.91
N GLN A 132 16.28 16.97 -13.17
CA GLN A 132 16.18 18.03 -12.16
C GLN A 132 14.78 18.09 -11.52
N GLU A 133 13.71 17.97 -12.31
CA GLU A 133 12.34 17.91 -11.80
C GLU A 133 12.11 16.69 -10.89
N ASN A 134 12.68 15.53 -11.22
CA ASN A 134 12.61 14.33 -10.38
C ASN A 134 13.33 14.51 -9.05
N TYR A 135 14.52 15.12 -9.06
CA TYR A 135 15.26 15.44 -7.84
C TYR A 135 14.49 16.44 -6.95
N GLN A 136 13.90 17.47 -7.53
CA GLN A 136 13.09 18.44 -6.79
C GLN A 136 11.87 17.80 -6.14
N LYS A 137 11.10 17.01 -6.90
CA LYS A 137 9.93 16.29 -6.38
C LYS A 137 10.32 15.25 -5.31
N ALA A 138 11.46 14.55 -5.49
CA ALA A 138 11.97 13.62 -4.48
C ALA A 138 12.33 14.34 -3.17
N ARG A 139 12.96 15.52 -3.23
CA ARG A 139 13.25 16.34 -2.04
C ARG A 139 11.97 16.82 -1.34
N GLN A 140 10.96 17.25 -2.10
CA GLN A 140 9.65 17.63 -1.56
C GLN A 140 8.97 16.45 -0.84
N LEU A 141 9.03 15.24 -1.40
CA LEU A 141 8.54 14.05 -0.73
C LEU A 141 9.30 13.80 0.57
N LEU A 142 10.63 13.83 0.54
CA LEU A 142 11.44 13.64 1.76
C LEU A 142 11.13 14.67 2.84
N ASP A 143 10.81 15.91 2.47
CA ASP A 143 10.40 16.96 3.41
C ASP A 143 9.08 16.61 4.12
N ILE A 144 8.08 16.12 3.39
CA ILE A 144 6.79 15.67 3.95
C ILE A 144 7.00 14.59 5.04
N PHE A 145 8.02 13.72 4.84
CA PHE A 145 8.36 12.63 5.75
C PHE A 145 9.38 13.02 6.83
N GLY A 146 9.83 14.28 6.87
CA GLY A 146 10.83 14.77 7.84
C GLY A 146 12.24 14.22 7.58
N LEU A 147 12.55 13.85 6.34
CA LEU A 147 13.83 13.26 5.95
C LEU A 147 14.71 14.18 5.08
N ALA A 148 14.26 15.41 4.79
CA ALA A 148 14.92 16.32 3.84
C ALA A 148 16.35 16.68 4.25
N GLU A 149 16.61 16.96 5.53
CA GLU A 149 17.94 17.31 6.05
C GLU A 149 18.94 16.16 5.94
N ARG A 150 18.45 14.92 5.87
CA ARG A 150 19.24 13.70 5.75
C ARG A 150 19.11 13.03 4.38
N ALA A 151 18.70 13.79 3.37
CA ALA A 151 18.46 13.28 2.02
C ALA A 151 19.65 12.53 1.41
N GLU A 152 20.87 12.97 1.70
CA GLU A 152 22.11 12.35 1.20
C GLU A 152 22.63 11.21 2.08
N GLN A 153 22.00 10.94 3.23
CA GLN A 153 22.38 9.83 4.11
C GLN A 153 21.96 8.49 3.47
N LYS A 154 22.84 7.48 3.56
CA LYS A 154 22.53 6.12 3.07
C LYS A 154 21.36 5.51 3.82
N ALA A 155 20.44 4.89 3.09
CA ALA A 155 19.20 4.33 3.65
C ALA A 155 19.44 3.35 4.80
N ARG A 156 20.50 2.53 4.75
CA ARG A 156 20.87 1.59 5.81
C ARG A 156 21.24 2.24 7.15
N ASN A 157 21.60 3.53 7.14
CA ASN A 157 22.06 4.26 8.33
C ASN A 157 20.90 4.97 9.06
N PHE A 158 19.69 4.89 8.53
CA PHE A 158 18.50 5.42 9.22
C PHE A 158 18.03 4.47 10.33
N ALA A 159 17.43 5.02 11.38
CA ALA A 159 16.67 4.23 12.34
C ALA A 159 15.49 3.53 11.64
N TYR A 160 15.01 2.44 12.22
CA TYR A 160 13.96 1.60 11.60
C TYR A 160 12.70 2.39 11.23
N GLY A 161 12.21 3.26 12.12
CA GLY A 161 11.03 4.11 11.84
C GLY A 161 11.24 5.05 10.65
N ASP A 162 12.44 5.64 10.52
CA ASP A 162 12.78 6.50 9.38
C ASP A 162 12.95 5.69 8.08
N GLN A 163 13.45 4.45 8.17
CA GLN A 163 13.48 3.55 7.00
C GLN A 163 12.06 3.23 6.51
N ARG A 164 11.10 3.01 7.41
CA ARG A 164 9.69 2.84 7.05
C ARG A 164 9.10 4.09 6.41
N ARG A 165 9.38 5.27 6.97
CA ARG A 165 8.98 6.55 6.36
C ARG A 165 9.56 6.71 4.96
N LEU A 166 10.83 6.37 4.76
CA LEU A 166 11.49 6.40 3.45
C LEU A 166 10.88 5.41 2.45
N GLU A 167 10.48 4.21 2.91
CA GLU A 167 9.82 3.22 2.06
C GLU A 167 8.46 3.72 1.56
N ILE A 168 7.67 4.38 2.43
CA ILE A 168 6.39 5.00 2.05
C ILE A 168 6.66 6.18 1.09
N ALA A 169 7.66 7.04 1.37
CA ALA A 169 8.04 8.14 0.48
C ALA A 169 8.41 7.63 -0.92
N ARG A 170 9.16 6.52 -1.00
CA ARG A 170 9.51 5.87 -2.27
C ARG A 170 8.28 5.32 -3.00
N ALA A 171 7.34 4.72 -2.27
CA ALA A 171 6.09 4.25 -2.87
C ALA A 171 5.24 5.41 -3.40
N LEU A 172 5.18 6.54 -2.69
CA LEU A 172 4.49 7.76 -3.15
C LEU A 172 5.16 8.42 -4.36
N ALA A 173 6.46 8.22 -4.55
CA ALA A 173 7.18 8.73 -5.72
C ALA A 173 6.67 8.15 -7.05
N LEU A 174 5.94 7.02 -7.01
CA LEU A 174 5.19 6.46 -8.14
C LEU A 174 3.90 7.23 -8.46
N GLU A 175 3.57 8.30 -7.70
CA GLU A 175 2.33 9.08 -7.83
C GLU A 175 1.08 8.18 -7.90
N PRO A 176 0.92 7.23 -6.95
CA PRO A 176 -0.17 6.26 -7.01
C PRO A 176 -1.51 6.90 -6.66
N LYS A 177 -2.62 6.28 -7.12
CA LYS A 177 -3.97 6.53 -6.59
C LYS A 177 -4.33 5.54 -5.49
N LEU A 178 -3.74 4.33 -5.52
CA LEU A 178 -3.93 3.29 -4.51
C LEU A 178 -2.58 2.92 -3.90
N LEU A 179 -2.46 3.10 -2.58
CA LEU A 179 -1.28 2.74 -1.80
C LEU A 179 -1.61 1.57 -0.88
N LEU A 180 -0.89 0.46 -1.02
CA LEU A 180 -0.97 -0.70 -0.15
C LEU A 180 0.15 -0.65 0.87
N LEU A 181 -0.20 -0.61 2.16
CA LEU A 181 0.74 -0.61 3.29
C LEU A 181 0.68 -1.95 4.02
N ASP A 182 1.79 -2.66 4.03
CA ASP A 182 1.92 -3.99 4.63
C ASP A 182 2.65 -3.90 5.97
N GLU A 183 1.90 -3.91 7.07
CA GLU A 183 2.36 -3.79 8.46
C GLU A 183 3.31 -2.59 8.68
N PRO A 184 2.91 -1.36 8.29
CA PRO A 184 3.81 -0.22 8.34
C PRO A 184 4.22 0.17 9.77
N ALA A 185 3.44 -0.18 10.80
CA ALA A 185 3.70 0.13 12.21
C ALA A 185 4.41 -0.99 12.98
N ALA A 186 4.83 -2.08 12.29
CA ALA A 186 5.54 -3.18 12.92
C ALA A 186 6.83 -2.69 13.59
N GLY A 187 7.08 -3.11 14.83
CA GLY A 187 8.29 -2.73 15.59
C GLY A 187 8.32 -1.30 16.13
N MET A 188 7.27 -0.50 15.92
CA MET A 188 7.18 0.87 16.40
C MET A 188 6.61 0.94 17.83
N ASN A 189 7.09 1.90 18.61
CA ASN A 189 6.51 2.25 19.91
C ASN A 189 5.18 3.01 19.76
N PRO A 190 4.39 3.21 20.84
CA PRO A 190 3.07 3.86 20.75
C PRO A 190 3.09 5.29 20.18
N SER A 191 4.13 6.09 20.47
CA SER A 191 4.29 7.44 19.94
C SER A 191 4.54 7.41 18.43
N GLU A 192 5.45 6.56 17.98
CA GLU A 192 5.77 6.37 16.57
C GLU A 192 4.56 5.87 15.76
N LYS A 193 3.75 4.97 16.34
CA LYS A 193 2.49 4.51 15.72
C LYS A 193 1.49 5.64 15.54
N LYS A 194 1.37 6.54 16.52
CA LYS A 194 0.51 7.72 16.43
C LYS A 194 1.01 8.67 15.32
N GLU A 195 2.30 8.98 15.32
CA GLU A 195 2.91 9.81 14.29
C GLU A 195 2.72 9.23 12.88
N LEU A 196 2.86 7.91 12.74
CA LEU A 196 2.62 7.22 11.47
C LEU A 196 1.15 7.33 11.05
N SER A 197 0.20 7.15 11.98
CA SER A 197 -1.23 7.31 11.69
C SER A 197 -1.56 8.73 11.21
N ASP A 198 -1.01 9.74 11.87
CA ASP A 198 -1.19 11.14 11.49
C ASP A 198 -0.56 11.44 10.13
N LEU A 199 0.61 10.84 9.85
CA LEU A 199 1.28 10.93 8.56
C LEU A 199 0.44 10.27 7.44
N ILE A 200 -0.14 9.07 7.68
CA ILE A 200 -1.00 8.39 6.69
C ILE A 200 -2.22 9.24 6.38
N ARG A 201 -2.87 9.85 7.37
CA ARG A 201 -3.99 10.79 7.12
C ARG A 201 -3.54 12.00 6.30
N LYS A 202 -2.42 12.62 6.68
CA LYS A 202 -1.86 13.77 5.97
C LYS A 202 -1.58 13.46 4.50
N ILE A 203 -0.90 12.35 4.20
CA ILE A 203 -0.59 11.98 2.80
C ILE A 203 -1.85 11.58 2.03
N ARG A 204 -2.83 10.90 2.65
CA ARG A 204 -4.13 10.62 2.03
C ARG A 204 -4.80 11.89 1.55
N GLU A 205 -4.90 12.89 2.42
CA GLU A 205 -5.55 14.18 2.10
C GLU A 205 -4.75 14.98 1.08
N GLN A 206 -3.44 15.10 1.28
CA GLN A 206 -2.57 15.91 0.42
C GLN A 206 -2.47 15.37 -1.01
N PHE A 207 -2.46 14.05 -1.18
CA PHE A 207 -2.31 13.38 -2.48
C PHE A 207 -3.61 12.75 -2.98
N GLN A 208 -4.72 12.93 -2.25
CA GLN A 208 -6.02 12.31 -2.56
C GLN A 208 -5.91 10.79 -2.80
N LEU A 209 -5.19 10.13 -1.90
CA LEU A 209 -4.91 8.71 -1.98
C LEU A 209 -6.04 7.86 -1.45
N THR A 210 -6.21 6.69 -2.06
CA THR A 210 -6.85 5.55 -1.41
C THR A 210 -5.76 4.69 -0.78
N VAL A 211 -5.98 4.24 0.45
CA VAL A 211 -5.00 3.43 1.18
C VAL A 211 -5.62 2.11 1.59
N ILE A 212 -4.96 0.98 1.32
CA ILE A 212 -5.29 -0.31 1.94
C ILE A 212 -4.17 -0.65 2.92
N LEU A 213 -4.54 -0.94 4.16
CA LEU A 213 -3.62 -1.16 5.27
C LEU A 213 -3.78 -2.56 5.84
N ILE A 214 -2.72 -3.39 5.81
CA ILE A 214 -2.64 -4.59 6.66
C ILE A 214 -1.98 -4.20 7.97
N GLU A 215 -2.60 -4.53 9.10
CA GLU A 215 -2.05 -4.30 10.42
C GLU A 215 -2.58 -5.32 11.44
N HIS A 216 -1.77 -5.58 12.48
CA HIS A 216 -2.14 -6.42 13.61
C HIS A 216 -2.49 -5.59 14.86
N HIS A 217 -2.11 -4.31 14.89
CA HIS A 217 -2.38 -3.45 16.03
C HIS A 217 -3.80 -2.87 15.92
N VAL A 218 -4.76 -3.60 16.51
CA VAL A 218 -6.20 -3.26 16.45
C VAL A 218 -6.50 -1.80 16.79
N PRO A 219 -5.94 -1.19 17.88
CA PRO A 219 -6.22 0.22 18.19
C PRO A 219 -5.82 1.20 17.07
N LEU A 220 -4.73 0.92 16.34
CA LEU A 220 -4.32 1.74 15.20
C LEU A 220 -5.33 1.65 14.07
N VAL A 221 -5.74 0.43 13.72
CA VAL A 221 -6.70 0.19 12.63
C VAL A 221 -8.05 0.83 12.94
N MET A 222 -8.57 0.61 14.16
CA MET A 222 -9.85 1.17 14.61
C MET A 222 -9.86 2.71 14.63
N GLY A 223 -8.70 3.32 14.90
CA GLY A 223 -8.58 4.79 14.92
C GLY A 223 -8.27 5.42 13.57
N LEU A 224 -7.77 4.64 12.58
CA LEU A 224 -7.26 5.18 11.31
C LEU A 224 -8.18 4.88 10.11
N CYS A 225 -8.78 3.68 10.06
CA CYS A 225 -9.51 3.20 8.89
C CYS A 225 -10.96 3.68 8.87
N ASP A 226 -11.46 3.99 7.68
CA ASP A 226 -12.87 4.33 7.45
C ASP A 226 -13.73 3.06 7.44
N ARG A 227 -13.23 1.97 6.84
CA ARG A 227 -13.83 0.64 6.82
C ARG A 227 -12.77 -0.44 6.98
N ILE A 228 -13.20 -1.59 7.50
CA ILE A 228 -12.33 -2.72 7.80
C ILE A 228 -12.94 -4.00 7.24
N ALA A 229 -12.12 -4.79 6.54
CA ALA A 229 -12.39 -6.18 6.18
C ALA A 229 -11.62 -7.10 7.13
N VAL A 230 -12.28 -8.12 7.63
CA VAL A 230 -11.66 -9.14 8.49
C VAL A 230 -11.61 -10.45 7.74
N LEU A 231 -10.40 -10.98 7.59
CA LEU A 231 -10.20 -12.32 7.04
C LEU A 231 -9.94 -13.32 8.17
N ASP A 232 -10.49 -14.51 7.99
CA ASP A 232 -10.15 -15.69 8.80
C ASP A 232 -10.14 -16.92 7.90
N PHE A 233 -9.10 -17.77 8.01
CA PHE A 233 -8.87 -18.95 7.15
C PHE A 233 -9.17 -18.72 5.66
N GLY A 234 -8.73 -17.58 5.13
CA GLY A 234 -8.92 -17.19 3.71
C GLY A 234 -10.30 -16.63 3.37
N LYS A 235 -11.24 -16.54 4.31
CA LYS A 235 -12.61 -16.06 4.10
C LYS A 235 -12.80 -14.67 4.69
N LEU A 236 -13.67 -13.89 4.05
CA LEU A 236 -14.14 -12.63 4.60
C LEU A 236 -15.23 -12.90 5.63
N ILE A 237 -14.95 -12.67 6.91
CA ILE A 237 -15.90 -12.91 8.02
C ILE A 237 -16.65 -11.66 8.47
N ALA A 238 -16.08 -10.47 8.23
CA ALA A 238 -16.74 -9.20 8.50
C ALA A 238 -16.24 -8.09 7.56
N LEU A 239 -17.12 -7.14 7.27
CA LEU A 239 -16.82 -5.93 6.48
C LEU A 239 -17.72 -4.78 6.97
N GLY A 240 -17.15 -3.67 7.38
CA GLY A 240 -17.91 -2.51 7.84
C GLY A 240 -17.07 -1.43 8.48
N GLU A 241 -17.72 -0.46 9.08
CA GLU A 241 -17.09 0.57 9.90
C GLU A 241 -16.43 -0.04 11.15
N PRO A 242 -15.40 0.60 11.72
CA PRO A 242 -14.65 0.07 12.86
C PRO A 242 -15.54 -0.40 14.04
N GLU A 243 -16.55 0.36 14.41
CA GLU A 243 -17.47 0.00 15.51
C GLU A 243 -18.31 -1.26 15.21
N MET A 244 -18.72 -1.46 13.95
CA MET A 244 -19.45 -2.65 13.55
C MET A 244 -18.55 -3.89 13.60
N VAL A 245 -17.30 -3.76 13.13
CA VAL A 245 -16.32 -4.85 13.13
C VAL A 245 -15.92 -5.22 14.56
N ARG A 246 -15.69 -4.23 15.42
CA ARG A 246 -15.32 -4.43 16.83
C ARG A 246 -16.33 -5.25 17.61
N ASN A 247 -17.63 -5.06 17.33
CA ASN A 247 -18.72 -5.72 18.04
C ASN A 247 -19.22 -7.00 17.35
N ASN A 248 -18.59 -7.43 16.27
CA ASN A 248 -19.01 -8.61 15.52
C ASN A 248 -18.58 -9.90 16.24
N PRO A 249 -19.52 -10.81 16.61
CA PRO A 249 -19.19 -12.04 17.32
C PRO A 249 -18.19 -12.94 16.60
N ALA A 250 -18.29 -13.07 15.27
CA ALA A 250 -17.37 -13.87 14.47
C ALA A 250 -15.93 -13.30 14.50
N VAL A 251 -15.78 -11.97 14.56
CA VAL A 251 -14.47 -11.33 14.70
C VAL A 251 -13.89 -11.60 16.08
N ILE A 252 -14.72 -11.47 17.14
CA ILE A 252 -14.29 -11.72 18.52
C ILE A 252 -13.83 -13.20 18.66
N GLU A 253 -14.59 -14.15 18.12
CA GLU A 253 -14.26 -15.58 18.14
C GLU A 253 -12.94 -15.88 17.40
N ALA A 254 -12.74 -15.30 16.21
CA ALA A 254 -11.52 -15.48 15.42
C ALA A 254 -10.25 -15.00 16.13
N TYR A 255 -10.34 -13.97 17.00
CA TYR A 255 -9.20 -13.46 17.75
C TYR A 255 -9.02 -14.13 19.14
N LEU A 256 -10.08 -14.71 19.72
CA LEU A 256 -10.01 -15.44 21.00
C LEU A 256 -9.67 -16.92 20.82
N GLY A 257 -9.89 -17.49 19.63
CA GLY A 257 -9.60 -18.89 19.33
C GLY A 257 -8.11 -19.20 19.07
N ASP A 258 -7.28 -18.17 19.00
CA ASP A 258 -5.82 -18.27 18.78
C ASP A 258 -4.97 -18.25 20.08
N GLU A 259 -5.60 -18.41 21.28
CA GLU A 259 -4.90 -18.56 22.59
C GLU A 259 -4.62 -20.04 22.94
#